data_78fed6c385075b278a0801b6b65628fd
#
_entry.id   78fed6c385075b278a0801b6b65628fd
#
_cell.length_a   1.000
_cell.length_b   1.000
_cell.length_c   1.000
_cell.angle_alpha   90.00
_cell.angle_beta   90.00
_cell.angle_gamma   90.00
#
_symmetry.space_group_name_H-M   'P 1'
#
loop_
_entity.id
_entity.type
_entity.pdbx_description
1 polymer ?
#
loop_
_entity_poly.entity_id
_entity_poly.type
_entity_poly.pdbx_seq_one_letter_code
_entity_poly.pdbx_strand_id
1 'polypeptide(L)'
;MTPNIFAAAALLLLQQAPAEDVDWDAEFGVETAERDPVTGELPVDPYEQSNANAGAAPFDGQRMLAHFNGREGVRRVADRLVELNLADPRIAAIFAGHDMVRLRRTLFEQFCYILGGGCDYTGRDMRASHDGLGTTKADLNALVENLQRAMREEGVPFPVQNRFLAKLAPMSGEVVER
;
A
#
# COMPACT_ATOMS: atom_id res chain seq x y z
N MET A 1 -34.53 -59.70 -48.54
CA MET A 1 -33.78 -58.55 -49.14
C MET A 1 -34.29 -57.27 -48.55
N THR A 2 -33.59 -56.75 -47.55
CA THR A 2 -33.92 -55.48 -46.91
C THR A 2 -32.68 -54.57 -46.99
N PRO A 3 -32.76 -53.36 -47.56
CA PRO A 3 -31.65 -52.45 -47.60
C PRO A 3 -31.51 -51.68 -46.31
N ASN A 4 -30.31 -51.69 -45.73
CA ASN A 4 -29.88 -50.87 -44.60
C ASN A 4 -29.75 -49.42 -45.06
N ILE A 5 -30.45 -48.53 -44.36
CA ILE A 5 -30.31 -47.09 -44.53
C ILE A 5 -29.38 -46.60 -43.34
N PHE A 6 -28.13 -46.28 -43.68
CA PHE A 6 -27.20 -45.58 -42.77
C PHE A 6 -27.56 -44.08 -42.77
N ALA A 7 -28.11 -43.60 -41.68
CA ALA A 7 -28.27 -42.19 -41.43
C ALA A 7 -26.92 -41.61 -40.92
N ALA A 8 -26.26 -40.80 -41.75
CA ALA A 8 -25.10 -40.04 -41.35
C ALA A 8 -25.55 -38.79 -40.57
N ALA A 9 -25.34 -38.76 -39.26
CA ALA A 9 -25.52 -37.57 -38.44
C ALA A 9 -24.30 -36.64 -38.63
N ALA A 10 -24.51 -35.55 -39.35
CA ALA A 10 -23.51 -34.49 -39.46
C ALA A 10 -23.48 -33.68 -38.15
N LEU A 11 -22.42 -33.84 -37.39
CA LEU A 11 -22.14 -33.05 -36.17
C LEU A 11 -21.62 -31.67 -36.61
N LEU A 12 -22.49 -30.63 -36.56
CA LEU A 12 -22.08 -29.24 -36.73
C LEU A 12 -21.32 -28.83 -35.47
N LEU A 13 -19.99 -28.79 -35.54
CA LEU A 13 -19.14 -28.10 -34.58
C LEU A 13 -19.35 -26.60 -34.76
N LEU A 14 -20.12 -26.00 -33.88
CA LEU A 14 -20.14 -24.55 -33.69
C LEU A 14 -18.75 -24.11 -33.18
N GLN A 15 -17.92 -23.65 -34.11
CA GLN A 15 -16.72 -22.91 -33.73
C GLN A 15 -17.15 -21.59 -33.09
N GLN A 16 -17.10 -21.51 -31.77
CA GLN A 16 -17.16 -20.24 -31.09
C GLN A 16 -15.91 -19.45 -31.47
N ALA A 17 -16.09 -18.31 -32.12
CA ALA A 17 -15.02 -17.35 -32.33
C ALA A 17 -14.46 -16.97 -30.96
N PRO A 18 -13.12 -16.82 -30.80
CA PRO A 18 -12.57 -16.30 -29.58
C PRO A 18 -13.22 -14.92 -29.28
N ALA A 19 -13.67 -14.72 -28.04
CA ALA A 19 -14.13 -13.42 -27.63
C ALA A 19 -12.97 -12.43 -27.87
N GLU A 20 -13.21 -11.43 -28.72
CA GLU A 20 -12.24 -10.36 -28.89
C GLU A 20 -12.02 -9.73 -27.50
N ASP A 21 -10.76 -9.69 -27.05
CA ASP A 21 -10.37 -8.96 -25.85
C ASP A 21 -10.65 -7.48 -26.12
N VAL A 22 -11.82 -7.01 -25.71
CA VAL A 22 -12.19 -5.60 -25.81
C VAL A 22 -11.37 -4.85 -24.78
N ASP A 23 -10.49 -3.97 -25.24
CA ASP A 23 -9.78 -3.02 -24.38
C ASP A 23 -10.77 -1.95 -23.90
N TRP A 24 -11.40 -2.23 -22.75
CA TRP A 24 -12.39 -1.36 -22.16
C TRP A 24 -11.81 -0.01 -21.78
N ASP A 25 -10.53 0.07 -21.44
CA ASP A 25 -9.86 1.32 -21.07
C ASP A 25 -9.79 2.25 -22.31
N ALA A 26 -9.42 1.70 -23.46
CA ALA A 26 -9.44 2.45 -24.72
C ALA A 26 -10.86 2.83 -25.15
N GLU A 27 -11.86 1.94 -24.99
CA GLU A 27 -13.26 2.18 -25.35
C GLU A 27 -13.90 3.30 -24.52
N PHE A 28 -13.57 3.38 -23.23
CA PHE A 28 -14.09 4.41 -22.32
C PHE A 28 -13.18 5.65 -22.19
N GLY A 29 -12.10 5.72 -22.98
CA GLY A 29 -11.16 6.85 -22.95
C GLY A 29 -10.44 7.01 -21.60
N VAL A 30 -10.20 5.89 -20.89
CA VAL A 30 -9.43 5.90 -19.64
C VAL A 30 -7.96 6.10 -20.01
N GLU A 31 -7.47 7.33 -19.86
CA GLU A 31 -6.04 7.60 -19.98
C GLU A 31 -5.34 7.03 -18.74
N THR A 32 -4.56 5.97 -18.93
CA THR A 32 -3.65 5.48 -17.89
C THR A 32 -2.57 6.52 -17.66
N ALA A 33 -2.56 7.14 -16.48
CA ALA A 33 -1.54 8.12 -16.14
C ALA A 33 -0.14 7.47 -16.23
N GLU A 34 0.74 8.10 -17.01
CA GLU A 34 2.13 7.64 -17.14
C GLU A 34 2.87 7.85 -15.80
N ARG A 35 3.67 6.85 -15.44
CA ARG A 35 4.55 6.96 -14.27
C ARG A 35 5.75 7.84 -14.58
N ASP A 36 6.17 8.64 -13.61
CA ASP A 36 7.40 9.39 -13.67
C ASP A 36 8.59 8.46 -13.96
N PRO A 37 9.40 8.70 -15.00
CA PRO A 37 10.47 7.79 -15.41
C PRO A 37 11.62 7.69 -14.41
N VAL A 38 11.74 8.64 -13.47
CA VAL A 38 12.81 8.68 -12.46
C VAL A 38 12.36 8.03 -11.17
N THR A 39 11.18 8.39 -10.68
CA THR A 39 10.64 7.90 -9.38
C THR A 39 9.78 6.67 -9.52
N GLY A 40 9.22 6.40 -10.69
CA GLY A 40 8.24 5.35 -10.92
C GLY A 40 6.87 5.63 -10.33
N GLU A 41 6.63 6.83 -9.79
CA GLU A 41 5.39 7.21 -9.14
C GLU A 41 4.36 7.76 -10.13
N LEU A 42 3.08 7.58 -9.82
CA LEU A 42 2.00 8.22 -10.56
C LEU A 42 1.94 9.72 -10.22
N PRO A 43 1.51 10.58 -11.16
CA PRO A 43 1.29 11.99 -10.87
C PRO A 43 0.23 12.16 -9.77
N VAL A 44 0.37 13.22 -8.97
CA VAL A 44 -0.62 13.63 -7.96
C VAL A 44 -0.78 15.13 -7.99
N ASP A 45 -1.93 15.60 -7.53
CA ASP A 45 -2.15 17.03 -7.35
C ASP A 45 -1.08 17.64 -6.44
N PRO A 46 -0.59 18.84 -6.77
CA PRO A 46 0.41 19.52 -5.97
C PRO A 46 -0.03 19.73 -4.52
N TYR A 47 0.87 19.55 -3.58
CA TYR A 47 0.66 19.81 -2.16
C TYR A 47 1.93 20.38 -1.52
N GLU A 48 1.79 21.01 -0.35
CA GLU A 48 2.93 21.53 0.40
C GLU A 48 3.67 20.39 1.09
N GLN A 49 4.98 20.26 0.80
CA GLN A 49 5.85 19.28 1.45
C GLN A 49 6.47 19.89 2.70
N SER A 50 6.34 19.21 3.82
CA SER A 50 6.88 19.64 5.10
C SER A 50 7.10 18.46 6.02
N ASN A 51 8.16 18.50 6.82
CA ASN A 51 8.38 17.53 7.89
C ASN A 51 7.26 17.55 8.96
N ALA A 52 6.51 18.64 9.08
CA ALA A 52 5.35 18.73 9.96
C ALA A 52 4.24 17.76 9.54
N ASN A 53 4.14 17.45 8.23
CA ASN A 53 3.18 16.50 7.68
C ASN A 53 3.42 15.05 8.16
N ALA A 54 4.60 14.74 8.73
CA ALA A 54 4.87 13.41 9.30
C ALA A 54 3.98 13.07 10.50
N GLY A 55 3.26 14.04 11.06
CA GLY A 55 2.27 13.87 12.15
C GLY A 55 2.87 13.67 13.54
N ALA A 56 4.19 13.50 13.66
CA ALA A 56 4.87 13.39 14.96
C ALA A 56 6.28 13.98 14.89
N ALA A 57 6.70 14.62 15.98
CA ALA A 57 8.08 15.08 16.12
C ALA A 57 9.05 13.88 16.21
N PRO A 58 10.29 14.00 15.71
CA PRO A 58 11.25 12.92 15.79
C PRO A 58 11.65 12.58 17.24
N PHE A 59 12.16 11.38 17.44
CA PHE A 59 12.89 11.04 18.66
C PHE A 59 14.24 11.76 18.69
N ASP A 60 14.68 12.12 19.90
CA ASP A 60 15.98 12.72 20.09
C ASP A 60 17.11 11.71 19.85
N GLY A 61 18.05 12.10 18.99
CA GLY A 61 19.21 11.29 18.64
C GLY A 61 18.86 10.02 17.86
N GLN A 62 19.87 9.19 17.61
CA GLN A 62 19.75 8.04 16.72
C GLN A 62 19.52 6.69 17.44
N ARG A 63 19.27 6.71 18.75
CA ARG A 63 19.10 5.45 19.52
C ARG A 63 17.91 4.62 19.04
N MET A 64 16.79 5.28 18.74
CA MET A 64 15.61 4.59 18.23
C MET A 64 15.87 3.99 16.87
N LEU A 65 16.49 4.74 15.96
CA LEU A 65 16.89 4.28 14.63
C LEU A 65 17.82 3.06 14.69
N ALA A 66 18.78 3.05 15.63
CA ALA A 66 19.71 1.92 15.79
C ALA A 66 18.99 0.61 16.10
N HIS A 67 17.90 0.63 16.88
CA HIS A 67 17.08 -0.54 17.16
C HIS A 67 16.29 -1.05 15.93
N PHE A 68 16.17 -0.24 14.90
CA PHE A 68 15.59 -0.60 13.61
C PHE A 68 16.65 -0.99 12.57
N ASN A 69 17.88 -1.27 12.99
CA ASN A 69 19.00 -1.59 12.10
C ASN A 69 19.33 -0.46 11.10
N GLY A 70 19.20 0.79 11.55
CA GLY A 70 19.44 1.97 10.73
C GLY A 70 18.35 2.22 9.67
N ARG A 71 18.65 3.09 8.72
CA ARG A 71 17.71 3.46 7.63
C ARG A 71 17.30 2.26 6.78
N GLU A 72 18.22 1.34 6.53
CA GLU A 72 17.92 0.14 5.71
C GLU A 72 16.94 -0.80 6.41
N GLY A 73 17.04 -0.96 7.73
CA GLY A 73 16.08 -1.74 8.48
C GLY A 73 14.70 -1.06 8.54
N VAL A 74 14.66 0.28 8.63
CA VAL A 74 13.41 1.05 8.52
C VAL A 74 12.76 0.83 7.15
N ARG A 75 13.55 0.81 6.07
CA ARG A 75 13.06 0.53 4.71
C ARG A 75 12.44 -0.86 4.65
N ARG A 76 13.13 -1.88 5.17
CA ARG A 76 12.59 -3.24 5.21
C ARG A 76 11.29 -3.34 6.00
N VAL A 77 11.18 -2.62 7.13
CA VAL A 77 9.93 -2.56 7.91
C VAL A 77 8.80 -1.92 7.09
N ALA A 78 9.07 -0.80 6.40
CA ALA A 78 8.07 -0.13 5.56
C ALA A 78 7.62 -1.01 4.38
N ASP A 79 8.56 -1.62 3.68
CA ASP A 79 8.27 -2.52 2.56
C ASP A 79 7.47 -3.74 3.02
N ARG A 80 7.88 -4.35 4.14
CA ARG A 80 7.21 -5.49 4.71
C ARG A 80 5.81 -5.17 5.20
N LEU A 81 5.61 -3.99 5.79
CA LEU A 81 4.29 -3.51 6.17
C LEU A 81 3.35 -3.43 4.96
N VAL A 82 3.81 -2.86 3.85
CA VAL A 82 3.00 -2.78 2.61
C VAL A 82 2.64 -4.17 2.11
N GLU A 83 3.59 -5.12 2.07
CA GLU A 83 3.32 -6.51 1.68
C GLU A 83 2.26 -7.16 2.57
N LEU A 84 2.37 -6.99 3.88
CA LEU A 84 1.43 -7.56 4.84
C LEU A 84 0.03 -6.95 4.68
N ASN A 85 -0.06 -5.64 4.46
CA ASN A 85 -1.33 -4.95 4.26
C ASN A 85 -2.03 -5.41 2.97
N LEU A 86 -1.28 -5.59 1.88
CA LEU A 86 -1.81 -6.11 0.61
C LEU A 86 -2.25 -7.58 0.71
N ALA A 87 -1.64 -8.35 1.60
CA ALA A 87 -1.98 -9.76 1.84
C ALA A 87 -3.08 -9.97 2.90
N ASP A 88 -3.43 -8.93 3.68
CA ASP A 88 -4.42 -9.03 4.75
C ASP A 88 -5.84 -8.76 4.23
N PRO A 89 -6.71 -9.76 4.13
CA PRO A 89 -8.06 -9.60 3.57
C PRO A 89 -8.93 -8.59 4.33
N ARG A 90 -8.57 -8.24 5.57
CA ARG A 90 -9.31 -7.25 6.36
C ARG A 90 -9.16 -5.83 5.81
N ILE A 91 -8.00 -5.51 5.23
CA ILE A 91 -7.64 -4.15 4.82
C ILE A 91 -7.07 -4.04 3.40
N ALA A 92 -6.79 -5.14 2.71
CA ALA A 92 -6.19 -5.14 1.38
C ALA A 92 -6.96 -4.25 0.38
N ALA A 93 -8.29 -4.23 0.46
CA ALA A 93 -9.13 -3.43 -0.43
C ALA A 93 -8.89 -1.92 -0.31
N ILE A 94 -8.44 -1.43 0.86
CA ILE A 94 -8.13 0.00 1.08
C ILE A 94 -6.93 0.42 0.22
N PHE A 95 -6.01 -0.51 -0.06
CA PHE A 95 -4.79 -0.25 -0.83
C PHE A 95 -4.97 -0.47 -2.33
N ALA A 96 -6.12 -1.05 -2.75
CA ALA A 96 -6.38 -1.31 -4.16
C ALA A 96 -6.48 0.01 -4.94
N GLY A 97 -5.79 0.09 -6.08
CA GLY A 97 -5.80 1.28 -6.94
C GLY A 97 -4.87 2.42 -6.47
N HIS A 98 -4.16 2.27 -5.36
CA HIS A 98 -3.20 3.28 -4.91
C HIS A 98 -1.78 3.02 -5.45
N ASP A 99 -0.97 4.08 -5.50
CA ASP A 99 0.43 3.98 -5.94
C ASP A 99 1.31 3.38 -4.83
N MET A 100 1.60 2.08 -4.95
CA MET A 100 2.44 1.37 -3.99
C MET A 100 3.90 1.82 -3.99
N VAL A 101 4.39 2.41 -5.09
CA VAL A 101 5.76 2.98 -5.14
C VAL A 101 5.82 4.18 -4.20
N ARG A 102 4.88 5.10 -4.35
CA ARG A 102 4.74 6.27 -3.48
C ARG A 102 4.50 5.87 -2.02
N LEU A 103 3.61 4.91 -1.78
CA LEU A 103 3.29 4.47 -0.42
C LEU A 103 4.53 3.93 0.31
N ARG A 104 5.33 3.08 -0.35
CA ARG A 104 6.58 2.56 0.23
C ARG A 104 7.56 3.67 0.57
N ARG A 105 7.73 4.63 -0.35
CA ARG A 105 8.63 5.78 -0.13
C ARG A 105 8.16 6.63 1.04
N THR A 106 6.90 7.06 1.05
CA THR A 106 6.38 7.96 2.08
C THR A 106 6.34 7.30 3.47
N LEU A 107 6.03 6.01 3.58
CA LEU A 107 6.13 5.26 4.84
C LEU A 107 7.59 5.18 5.33
N PHE A 108 8.54 4.89 4.43
CA PHE A 108 9.94 4.88 4.79
C PHE A 108 10.41 6.26 5.29
N GLU A 109 10.08 7.32 4.57
CA GLU A 109 10.44 8.70 4.93
C GLU A 109 9.86 9.10 6.29
N GLN A 110 8.57 8.82 6.51
CA GLN A 110 7.88 9.10 7.76
C GLN A 110 8.53 8.37 8.95
N PHE A 111 8.73 7.06 8.82
CA PHE A 111 9.32 6.25 9.88
C PHE A 111 10.76 6.67 10.14
N CYS A 112 11.55 6.90 9.07
CA CYS A 112 12.92 7.37 9.20
C CYS A 112 13.00 8.73 9.89
N TYR A 113 12.15 9.69 9.50
CA TYR A 113 12.07 11.00 10.14
C TYR A 113 11.72 10.87 11.63
N ILE A 114 10.63 10.17 11.95
CA ILE A 114 10.17 10.02 13.34
C ILE A 114 11.21 9.30 14.20
N LEU A 115 11.91 8.31 13.65
CA LEU A 115 12.95 7.56 14.37
C LEU A 115 14.27 8.34 14.56
N GLY A 116 14.35 9.58 14.09
CA GLY A 116 15.56 10.41 14.20
C GLY A 116 16.62 10.07 13.15
N GLY A 117 16.24 9.48 12.04
CA GLY A 117 17.14 9.06 10.96
C GLY A 117 17.65 10.18 10.07
N GLY A 118 17.18 11.43 10.25
CA GLY A 118 17.59 12.58 9.44
C GLY A 118 17.09 12.47 7.99
N CYS A 119 15.96 11.82 7.77
CA CYS A 119 15.23 11.85 6.50
C CYS A 119 14.26 13.04 6.52
N ASP A 120 13.98 13.60 5.34
CA ASP A 120 12.86 14.50 5.17
C ASP A 120 11.60 13.70 4.81
N TYR A 121 10.45 14.15 5.30
CA TYR A 121 9.16 13.61 4.91
C TYR A 121 8.56 14.47 3.80
N THR A 122 8.30 13.86 2.67
CA THR A 122 7.79 14.56 1.49
C THR A 122 6.33 14.20 1.17
N GLY A 123 5.67 13.42 2.05
CA GLY A 123 4.27 13.05 1.90
C GLY A 123 3.28 14.16 2.27
N ARG A 124 2.00 13.92 1.97
CA ARG A 124 0.88 14.73 2.49
C ARG A 124 0.75 14.53 4.00
N ASP A 125 0.03 15.43 4.67
CA ASP A 125 -0.36 15.22 6.07
C ASP A 125 -1.28 13.99 6.22
N MET A 126 -1.47 13.55 7.45
CA MET A 126 -2.21 12.30 7.72
C MET A 126 -3.68 12.40 7.30
N ARG A 127 -4.33 13.52 7.53
CA ARG A 127 -5.73 13.74 7.13
C ARG A 127 -5.88 13.68 5.60
N ALA A 128 -5.09 14.46 4.88
CA ALA A 128 -5.14 14.50 3.41
C ALA A 128 -4.73 13.16 2.75
N SER A 129 -3.91 12.36 3.44
CA SER A 129 -3.49 11.03 2.97
C SER A 129 -4.56 9.96 3.18
N HIS A 130 -5.53 10.16 4.06
CA HIS A 130 -6.56 9.17 4.42
C HIS A 130 -7.99 9.63 4.08
N ASP A 131 -8.15 10.85 3.58
CA ASP A 131 -9.44 11.42 3.21
C ASP A 131 -10.12 10.60 2.11
N GLY A 132 -11.38 10.23 2.36
CA GLY A 132 -12.19 9.45 1.43
C GLY A 132 -11.90 7.93 1.40
N LEU A 133 -10.96 7.42 2.22
CA LEU A 133 -10.69 5.98 2.27
C LEU A 133 -11.73 5.21 3.09
N GLY A 134 -12.55 5.89 3.89
CA GLY A 134 -13.58 5.31 4.73
C GLY A 134 -13.03 4.39 5.83
N THR A 135 -11.82 4.65 6.28
CA THR A 135 -11.10 3.82 7.28
C THR A 135 -11.80 3.79 8.62
N THR A 136 -11.82 2.62 9.23
CA THR A 136 -12.41 2.36 10.54
C THR A 136 -11.34 2.08 11.60
N LYS A 137 -11.74 2.05 12.86
CA LYS A 137 -10.85 1.59 13.95
C LYS A 137 -10.39 0.13 13.78
N ALA A 138 -11.21 -0.72 13.17
CA ALA A 138 -10.84 -2.11 12.91
C ALA A 138 -9.72 -2.17 11.86
N ASP A 139 -9.78 -1.34 10.83
CA ASP A 139 -8.76 -1.26 9.78
C ASP A 139 -7.43 -0.73 10.34
N LEU A 140 -7.49 0.32 11.17
CA LEU A 140 -6.31 0.83 11.85
C LEU A 140 -5.68 -0.22 12.77
N ASN A 141 -6.49 -1.01 13.51
CA ASN A 141 -5.98 -2.08 14.35
C ASN A 141 -5.28 -3.17 13.52
N ALA A 142 -5.86 -3.57 12.38
CA ALA A 142 -5.25 -4.54 11.47
C ALA A 142 -3.90 -4.04 10.93
N LEU A 143 -3.83 -2.76 10.53
CA LEU A 143 -2.58 -2.11 10.11
C LEU A 143 -1.53 -2.11 11.22
N VAL A 144 -1.92 -1.78 12.48
CA VAL A 144 -1.01 -1.79 13.64
C VAL A 144 -0.48 -3.20 13.92
N GLU A 145 -1.32 -4.24 13.82
CA GLU A 145 -0.89 -5.65 13.94
C GLU A 145 0.14 -6.02 12.87
N ASN A 146 -0.08 -5.60 11.62
CA ASN A 146 0.85 -5.81 10.52
C ASN A 146 2.17 -5.06 10.72
N LEU A 147 2.12 -3.81 11.22
CA LEU A 147 3.33 -3.05 11.57
C LEU A 147 4.12 -3.73 12.70
N GLN A 148 3.45 -4.21 13.74
CA GLN A 148 4.10 -4.98 14.80
C GLN A 148 4.74 -6.25 14.26
N ARG A 149 4.09 -6.93 13.32
CA ARG A 149 4.65 -8.10 12.66
C ARG A 149 5.90 -7.75 11.85
N ALA A 150 5.85 -6.71 11.02
CA ALA A 150 7.00 -6.25 10.25
C ALA A 150 8.19 -5.89 11.15
N MET A 151 7.94 -5.16 12.25
CA MET A 151 8.97 -4.83 13.23
C MET A 151 9.57 -6.07 13.92
N ARG A 152 8.74 -7.09 14.25
CA ARG A 152 9.24 -8.34 14.83
C ARG A 152 10.12 -9.11 13.87
N GLU A 153 9.72 -9.19 12.60
CA GLU A 153 10.49 -9.86 11.54
C GLU A 153 11.83 -9.17 11.30
N GLU A 154 11.92 -7.84 11.48
CA GLU A 154 13.19 -7.08 11.45
C GLU A 154 14.01 -7.21 12.75
N GLY A 155 13.49 -7.86 13.78
CA GLY A 155 14.20 -8.06 15.06
C GLY A 155 14.11 -6.85 16.01
N VAL A 156 13.20 -5.91 15.77
CA VAL A 156 13.02 -4.75 16.67
C VAL A 156 12.50 -5.22 18.03
N PRO A 157 13.15 -4.86 19.17
CA PRO A 157 12.74 -5.28 20.50
C PRO A 157 11.33 -4.78 20.85
N PHE A 158 10.51 -5.60 21.50
CA PHE A 158 9.12 -5.29 21.84
C PHE A 158 8.95 -3.93 22.59
N PRO A 159 9.77 -3.57 23.58
CA PRO A 159 9.65 -2.25 24.23
C PRO A 159 9.89 -1.07 23.26
N VAL A 160 10.74 -1.28 22.24
CA VAL A 160 11.02 -0.27 21.22
C VAL A 160 9.85 -0.14 20.25
N GLN A 161 9.24 -1.28 19.85
CA GLN A 161 8.01 -1.28 19.06
C GLN A 161 6.92 -0.46 19.75
N ASN A 162 6.67 -0.69 21.05
CA ASN A 162 5.65 0.03 21.80
C ASN A 162 5.94 1.54 21.89
N ARG A 163 7.21 1.93 22.05
CA ARG A 163 7.59 3.35 22.04
C ARG A 163 7.34 4.00 20.67
N PHE A 164 7.63 3.29 19.60
CA PHE A 164 7.36 3.78 18.25
C PHE A 164 5.85 3.90 18.01
N LEU A 165 5.07 2.86 18.33
CA LEU A 165 3.61 2.90 18.21
C LEU A 165 2.98 4.01 19.05
N ALA A 166 3.47 4.25 20.27
CA ALA A 166 3.01 5.37 21.10
C ALA A 166 3.29 6.74 20.47
N LYS A 167 4.32 6.85 19.63
CA LYS A 167 4.64 8.06 18.87
C LYS A 167 3.67 8.27 17.70
N LEU A 168 3.17 7.16 17.10
CA LEU A 168 2.20 7.20 16.01
C LEU A 168 0.74 7.34 16.48
N ALA A 169 0.42 6.87 17.69
CA ALA A 169 -0.95 6.80 18.20
C ALA A 169 -1.74 8.13 18.15
N PRO A 170 -1.17 9.32 18.40
CA PRO A 170 -1.89 10.59 18.31
C PRO A 170 -2.50 10.86 16.92
N MET A 171 -1.92 10.30 15.85
CA MET A 171 -2.43 10.46 14.48
C MET A 171 -3.71 9.68 14.19
N SER A 172 -4.13 8.77 15.08
CA SER A 172 -5.30 7.91 14.85
C SER A 172 -6.58 8.67 14.52
N GLY A 173 -6.78 9.87 15.10
CA GLY A 173 -7.95 10.71 14.81
C GLY A 173 -7.94 11.37 13.42
N GLU A 174 -6.80 11.33 12.72
CA GLU A 174 -6.68 11.83 11.34
C GLU A 174 -6.75 10.70 10.31
N VAL A 175 -6.58 9.46 10.77
CA VAL A 175 -6.60 8.25 9.95
C VAL A 175 -7.99 7.60 9.95
N VAL A 176 -8.69 7.60 11.08
CA VAL A 176 -10.00 6.96 11.23
C VAL A 176 -11.11 7.94 10.86
N GLU A 177 -11.92 7.58 9.87
CA GLU A 177 -13.04 8.39 9.39
C GLU A 177 -14.40 7.93 9.94
N ARG A 178 -14.52 6.66 10.39
CA ARG A 178 -15.79 6.03 10.85
C ARG A 178 -15.62 5.20 12.11
#